data_a955bf10de12abe68d0d1c4f317aa2c9
#
_entry.id   a955bf10de12abe68d0d1c4f317aa2c9
#
_cell.length_a   1.000
_cell.length_b   1.000
_cell.length_c   1.000
_cell.angle_alpha   90.00
_cell.angle_beta   90.00
_cell.angle_gamma   90.00
#
_symmetry.space_group_name_H-M   'P 1'
#
loop_
_entity.id
_entity.type
_entity.pdbx_description
1 polymer ?
#
loop_
_entity_poly.entity_id
_entity_poly.type
_entity_poly.pdbx_seq_one_letter_code
_entity_poly.pdbx_strand_id
1 'polypeptide(L)'
;MAISFGDNLDKSFAYTNGAFKKFSGWCILIILSAIIYGATFAMVFALIAFFIGIFMAFPPMDAQLVTTVDTTTGLSTVDSLYYTAGADAMLSGLLIGGFLVVTLICTLVIMIAGCFQNGFILRVYRGGELNFKNLGRMFLEGIVYLVISVIYLLPYTIISELVVLGPIWNDAYFIIVCLLLPVILCVVSTILAVNAGIRYAKEGRFGAAFQIGKLCSIISNIGWLRYLGHIILFGLIIFAAELVLMMIPFAGGILLIVTLPFIMIFQAKFLANLYESGEALEETAPAAAE
;
A
#
# COMPACT_ATOMS: atom_id res chain seq x y z
N MET A 1 6.69 -32.42 3.71
CA MET A 1 6.38 -32.05 2.29
C MET A 1 5.73 -30.69 2.30
N ALA A 2 6.20 -29.72 1.48
CA ALA A 2 5.57 -28.42 1.41
C ALA A 2 4.10 -28.54 0.98
N ILE A 3 3.23 -27.66 1.53
CA ILE A 3 1.79 -27.68 1.25
C ILE A 3 1.52 -27.54 -0.25
N SER A 4 0.54 -28.28 -0.82
CA SER A 4 0.13 -28.10 -2.19
C SER A 4 -0.64 -26.78 -2.34
N PHE A 5 -0.66 -26.19 -3.54
CA PHE A 5 -1.39 -24.94 -3.80
C PHE A 5 -2.90 -25.10 -3.52
N GLY A 6 -3.50 -26.19 -4.00
CA GLY A 6 -4.92 -26.47 -3.80
C GLY A 6 -5.28 -26.65 -2.34
N ASP A 7 -4.53 -27.46 -1.59
CA ASP A 7 -4.78 -27.69 -0.16
C ASP A 7 -4.64 -26.38 0.65
N ASN A 8 -3.70 -25.51 0.27
CA ASN A 8 -3.53 -24.21 0.92
C ASN A 8 -4.72 -23.28 0.63
N LEU A 9 -5.19 -23.29 -0.61
CA LEU A 9 -6.37 -22.50 -1.02
C LEU A 9 -7.60 -22.94 -0.23
N ASP A 10 -7.87 -24.25 -0.18
CA ASP A 10 -9.04 -24.83 0.51
C ASP A 10 -9.01 -24.55 2.02
N LYS A 11 -7.85 -24.73 2.66
CA LYS A 11 -7.68 -24.44 4.10
C LYS A 11 -7.88 -22.95 4.40
N SER A 12 -7.34 -22.09 3.55
CA SER A 12 -7.46 -20.65 3.74
C SER A 12 -8.89 -20.16 3.50
N PHE A 13 -9.57 -20.73 2.52
CA PHE A 13 -10.98 -20.43 2.25
C PHE A 13 -11.89 -20.91 3.39
N ALA A 14 -11.71 -22.12 3.86
CA ALA A 14 -12.47 -22.68 4.99
C ALA A 14 -12.27 -21.85 6.27
N TYR A 15 -11.03 -21.42 6.56
CA TYR A 15 -10.74 -20.54 7.68
C TYR A 15 -11.45 -19.19 7.53
N THR A 16 -11.37 -18.58 6.34
CA THR A 16 -11.97 -17.27 6.08
C THR A 16 -13.49 -17.32 6.18
N ASN A 17 -14.12 -18.37 5.65
CA ASN A 17 -15.56 -18.56 5.74
C ASN A 17 -16.03 -18.78 7.18
N GLY A 18 -15.19 -19.43 8.01
CA GLY A 18 -15.45 -19.61 9.44
C GLY A 18 -14.93 -18.49 10.35
N ALA A 19 -14.35 -17.42 9.81
CA ALA A 19 -13.60 -16.41 10.55
C ALA A 19 -14.42 -15.71 11.64
N PHE A 20 -15.72 -15.48 11.39
CA PHE A 20 -16.62 -14.86 12.35
C PHE A 20 -17.86 -15.70 12.55
N LYS A 21 -18.12 -16.04 13.82
CA LYS A 21 -19.37 -16.71 14.25
C LYS A 21 -20.59 -15.77 14.12
N LYS A 22 -20.34 -14.44 14.15
CA LYS A 22 -21.38 -13.41 14.06
C LYS A 22 -21.04 -12.43 12.92
N PHE A 23 -22.07 -12.04 12.17
CA PHE A 23 -21.97 -11.08 11.07
C PHE A 23 -21.38 -9.71 11.48
N SER A 24 -21.56 -9.34 12.78
CA SER A 24 -21.02 -8.07 13.31
C SER A 24 -19.50 -7.91 13.12
N GLY A 25 -18.73 -9.00 13.13
CA GLY A 25 -17.29 -8.96 12.87
C GLY A 25 -16.97 -8.54 11.45
N TRP A 26 -17.72 -9.04 10.48
CA TRP A 26 -17.59 -8.62 9.08
C TRP A 26 -17.93 -7.14 8.90
N CYS A 27 -19.04 -6.68 9.53
CA CYS A 27 -19.44 -5.27 9.46
C CYS A 27 -18.34 -4.32 9.96
N ILE A 28 -17.65 -4.65 11.05
CA ILE A 28 -16.56 -3.82 11.58
C ILE A 28 -15.42 -3.71 10.57
N LEU A 29 -15.02 -4.81 9.94
CA LEU A 29 -13.96 -4.78 8.93
C LEU A 29 -14.40 -4.05 7.64
N ILE A 30 -15.64 -4.20 7.21
CA ILE A 30 -16.19 -3.47 6.07
C ILE A 30 -16.16 -1.96 6.34
N ILE A 31 -16.60 -1.53 7.54
CA ILE A 31 -16.57 -0.12 7.93
C ILE A 31 -15.11 0.39 7.96
N LEU A 32 -14.18 -0.38 8.52
CA LEU A 32 -12.78 0.00 8.58
C LEU A 32 -12.17 0.13 7.19
N SER A 33 -12.47 -0.80 6.29
CA SER A 33 -12.06 -0.73 4.89
C SER A 33 -12.68 0.47 4.18
N ALA A 34 -13.98 0.72 4.38
CA ALA A 34 -14.67 1.87 3.81
C ALA A 34 -14.06 3.21 4.27
N ILE A 35 -13.64 3.32 5.52
CA ILE A 35 -12.94 4.50 6.05
C ILE A 35 -11.61 4.70 5.33
N ILE A 36 -10.79 3.66 5.18
CA ILE A 36 -9.49 3.74 4.50
C ILE A 36 -9.68 4.15 3.03
N TYR A 37 -10.57 3.48 2.32
CA TYR A 37 -10.82 3.78 0.91
C TYR A 37 -11.44 5.16 0.74
N GLY A 38 -12.40 5.55 1.60
CA GLY A 38 -12.99 6.88 1.59
C GLY A 38 -11.96 7.98 1.80
N ALA A 39 -11.05 7.82 2.75
CA ALA A 39 -9.96 8.77 2.99
C ALA A 39 -8.95 8.79 1.81
N THR A 40 -8.66 7.63 1.21
CA THR A 40 -7.80 7.56 0.02
C THR A 40 -8.44 8.27 -1.17
N PHE A 41 -9.73 8.06 -1.42
CA PHE A 41 -10.47 8.78 -2.46
C PHE A 41 -10.47 10.29 -2.20
N ALA A 42 -10.74 10.73 -0.97
CA ALA A 42 -10.71 12.14 -0.61
C ALA A 42 -9.33 12.77 -0.89
N MET A 43 -8.24 12.05 -0.60
CA MET A 43 -6.88 12.48 -0.89
C MET A 43 -6.62 12.60 -2.40
N VAL A 44 -7.07 11.63 -3.20
CA VAL A 44 -6.94 11.65 -4.67
C VAL A 44 -7.76 12.82 -5.25
N PHE A 45 -8.99 13.04 -4.78
CA PHE A 45 -9.79 14.19 -5.23
C PHE A 45 -9.14 15.52 -4.83
N ALA A 46 -8.57 15.61 -3.62
CA ALA A 46 -7.83 16.81 -3.20
C ALA A 46 -6.61 17.07 -4.10
N LEU A 47 -5.89 16.02 -4.49
CA LEU A 47 -4.76 16.11 -5.41
C LEU A 47 -5.19 16.59 -6.80
N ILE A 48 -6.28 16.05 -7.36
CA ILE A 48 -6.83 16.46 -8.65
C ILE A 48 -7.28 17.93 -8.58
N ALA A 49 -8.02 18.31 -7.52
CA ALA A 49 -8.47 19.68 -7.32
C ALA A 49 -7.30 20.65 -7.18
N PHE A 50 -6.23 20.24 -6.50
CA PHE A 50 -4.99 21.00 -6.37
C PHE A 50 -4.32 21.25 -7.73
N PHE A 51 -4.16 20.23 -8.57
CA PHE A 51 -3.59 20.38 -9.91
C PHE A 51 -4.47 21.26 -10.83
N ILE A 52 -5.79 21.05 -10.80
CA ILE A 52 -6.72 21.90 -11.55
C ILE A 52 -6.62 23.36 -11.07
N GLY A 53 -6.58 23.56 -9.74
CA GLY A 53 -6.46 24.90 -9.16
C GLY A 53 -5.15 25.58 -9.52
N ILE A 54 -4.01 24.87 -9.50
CA ILE A 54 -2.74 25.39 -10.00
C ILE A 54 -2.82 25.75 -11.48
N PHE A 55 -3.36 24.85 -12.31
CA PHE A 55 -3.48 25.09 -13.76
C PHE A 55 -4.36 26.30 -14.07
N MET A 56 -5.41 26.54 -13.27
CA MET A 56 -6.27 27.71 -13.37
C MET A 56 -5.62 28.98 -12.84
N ALA A 57 -4.82 28.87 -11.77
CA ALA A 57 -4.12 30.02 -11.15
C ALA A 57 -2.89 30.47 -11.96
N PHE A 58 -2.27 29.54 -12.70
CA PHE A 58 -1.14 29.84 -13.58
C PHE A 58 -1.50 29.45 -15.02
N PRO A 59 -2.35 30.20 -15.70
CA PRO A 59 -2.62 29.94 -17.10
C PRO A 59 -1.30 29.98 -17.89
N PRO A 60 -1.17 29.12 -18.94
CA PRO A 60 0.03 29.12 -19.77
C PRO A 60 0.34 30.56 -20.18
N MET A 61 1.59 30.95 -20.01
CA MET A 61 2.08 32.29 -20.36
C MET A 61 1.93 32.55 -21.88
N ASP A 62 0.75 32.72 -22.36
CA ASP A 62 0.52 33.56 -23.48
C ASP A 62 0.68 34.98 -22.95
N ALA A 63 1.93 35.46 -23.01
CA ALA A 63 2.27 36.83 -22.66
C ALA A 63 1.45 37.73 -23.57
N GLN A 64 0.28 38.14 -23.13
CA GLN A 64 -0.36 39.32 -23.72
C GLN A 64 0.53 40.51 -23.33
N LEU A 65 1.47 40.82 -24.22
CA LEU A 65 2.13 42.08 -24.27
C LEU A 65 1.03 43.13 -24.56
N VAL A 66 0.43 43.66 -23.51
CA VAL A 66 -0.42 44.84 -23.62
C VAL A 66 0.53 46.00 -23.89
N THR A 67 0.82 46.26 -25.16
CA THR A 67 1.46 47.48 -25.61
C THR A 67 0.42 48.58 -25.52
N THR A 68 0.42 49.37 -24.46
CA THR A 68 -0.28 50.64 -24.45
C THR A 68 0.54 51.64 -25.27
N VAL A 69 0.05 51.96 -26.45
CA VAL A 69 0.60 53.03 -27.26
C VAL A 69 0.06 54.36 -26.73
N ASP A 70 0.94 55.17 -26.14
CA ASP A 70 0.60 56.53 -25.78
C ASP A 70 0.46 57.34 -27.06
N THR A 71 -0.78 57.73 -27.38
CA THR A 71 -1.14 58.44 -28.62
C THR A 71 -0.60 59.87 -28.68
N THR A 72 -0.04 60.40 -27.59
CA THR A 72 0.49 61.75 -27.51
C THR A 72 1.99 61.87 -27.79
N THR A 73 2.75 60.81 -27.50
CA THR A 73 4.22 60.85 -27.63
C THR A 73 4.77 59.86 -28.65
N GLY A 74 3.98 58.94 -29.19
CA GLY A 74 4.43 57.92 -30.12
C GLY A 74 5.45 56.93 -29.53
N LEU A 75 5.71 57.00 -28.24
CA LEU A 75 6.60 56.08 -27.53
C LEU A 75 5.77 54.90 -27.02
N SER A 76 6.12 53.70 -27.43
CA SER A 76 5.61 52.47 -26.83
C SER A 76 6.35 52.25 -25.52
N THR A 77 5.73 52.64 -24.41
CA THR A 77 6.17 52.17 -23.08
C THR A 77 5.61 50.77 -22.88
N VAL A 78 6.53 49.83 -22.70
CA VAL A 78 6.19 48.52 -22.15
C VAL A 78 5.85 48.77 -20.68
N ASP A 79 4.57 49.12 -20.44
CA ASP A 79 4.11 49.18 -19.08
C ASP A 79 4.21 47.77 -18.48
N SER A 80 4.99 47.75 -17.43
CA SER A 80 5.26 46.56 -16.60
C SER A 80 4.03 45.67 -16.47
N LEU A 81 4.25 44.39 -16.68
CA LEU A 81 3.37 43.32 -16.23
C LEU A 81 2.84 43.65 -14.83
N TYR A 82 1.69 44.30 -14.75
CA TYR A 82 0.94 44.32 -13.50
C TYR A 82 0.35 42.93 -13.32
N TYR A 83 1.17 42.05 -12.84
CA TYR A 83 0.67 40.86 -12.19
C TYR A 83 -0.21 41.34 -11.04
N THR A 84 -1.47 40.95 -11.06
CA THR A 84 -2.32 40.99 -9.86
C THR A 84 -1.80 39.93 -8.85
N ALA A 85 -0.52 40.05 -8.52
CA ALA A 85 0.25 39.12 -7.72
C ALA A 85 -0.34 38.90 -6.31
N GLY A 86 -1.22 39.79 -5.86
CA GLY A 86 -1.83 39.66 -4.55
C GLY A 86 -2.99 38.66 -4.48
N ALA A 87 -3.87 38.68 -5.49
CA ALA A 87 -5.03 37.77 -5.52
C ALA A 87 -4.60 36.35 -5.88
N ASP A 88 -3.66 36.21 -6.81
CA ASP A 88 -3.13 34.92 -7.27
C ASP A 88 -2.27 34.27 -6.19
N ALA A 89 -1.47 35.05 -5.44
CA ALA A 89 -0.69 34.54 -4.30
C ALA A 89 -1.58 34.09 -3.14
N MET A 90 -2.67 34.81 -2.87
CA MET A 90 -3.63 34.43 -1.84
C MET A 90 -4.39 33.14 -2.23
N LEU A 91 -4.82 33.05 -3.50
CA LEU A 91 -5.53 31.88 -4.00
C LEU A 91 -4.61 30.64 -4.02
N SER A 92 -3.37 30.77 -4.50
CA SER A 92 -2.39 29.69 -4.49
C SER A 92 -2.04 29.25 -3.07
N GLY A 93 -1.90 30.19 -2.13
CA GLY A 93 -1.70 29.87 -0.71
C GLY A 93 -2.86 29.11 -0.09
N LEU A 94 -4.10 29.47 -0.41
CA LEU A 94 -5.31 28.74 0.02
C LEU A 94 -5.40 27.34 -0.59
N LEU A 95 -5.05 27.18 -1.86
CA LEU A 95 -5.04 25.87 -2.53
C LEU A 95 -3.97 24.94 -1.92
N ILE A 96 -2.75 25.43 -1.72
CA ILE A 96 -1.65 24.68 -1.10
C ILE A 96 -2.01 24.32 0.34
N GLY A 97 -2.46 25.31 1.12
CA GLY A 97 -2.84 25.10 2.52
C GLY A 97 -4.00 24.10 2.67
N GLY A 98 -5.04 24.27 1.86
CA GLY A 98 -6.18 23.34 1.84
C GLY A 98 -5.78 21.92 1.47
N PHE A 99 -4.96 21.74 0.43
CA PHE A 99 -4.43 20.46 0.03
C PHE A 99 -3.61 19.79 1.15
N LEU A 100 -2.70 20.54 1.79
CA LEU A 100 -1.87 20.03 2.88
C LEU A 100 -2.72 19.59 4.08
N VAL A 101 -3.72 20.37 4.46
CA VAL A 101 -4.63 20.05 5.58
C VAL A 101 -5.43 18.78 5.28
N VAL A 102 -6.04 18.67 4.09
CA VAL A 102 -6.81 17.49 3.70
C VAL A 102 -5.91 16.26 3.66
N THR A 103 -4.73 16.37 3.06
CA THR A 103 -3.76 15.27 2.97
C THR A 103 -3.32 14.80 4.37
N LEU A 104 -3.04 15.73 5.28
CA LEU A 104 -2.66 15.41 6.65
C LEU A 104 -3.79 14.67 7.39
N ILE A 105 -5.02 15.18 7.32
CA ILE A 105 -6.18 14.55 7.97
C ILE A 105 -6.41 13.14 7.39
N CYS A 106 -6.45 13.01 6.07
CA CYS A 106 -6.66 11.71 5.41
C CYS A 106 -5.55 10.72 5.76
N THR A 107 -4.29 11.16 5.78
CA THR A 107 -3.15 10.31 6.18
C THR A 107 -3.28 9.82 7.61
N LEU A 108 -3.66 10.69 8.55
CA LEU A 108 -3.90 10.30 9.95
C LEU A 108 -5.04 9.27 10.07
N VAL A 109 -6.14 9.47 9.35
CA VAL A 109 -7.27 8.54 9.33
C VAL A 109 -6.85 7.18 8.77
N ILE A 110 -6.14 7.16 7.63
CA ILE A 110 -5.63 5.93 7.01
C ILE A 110 -4.66 5.22 7.94
N MET A 111 -3.77 5.95 8.61
CA MET A 111 -2.79 5.39 9.53
C MET A 111 -3.47 4.74 10.74
N ILE A 112 -4.44 5.42 11.37
CA ILE A 112 -5.17 4.88 12.52
C ILE A 112 -5.97 3.65 12.12
N ALA A 113 -6.76 3.74 11.06
CA ALA A 113 -7.57 2.62 10.58
C ALA A 113 -6.70 1.45 10.10
N GLY A 114 -5.58 1.75 9.42
CA GLY A 114 -4.59 0.76 8.99
C GLY A 114 -3.91 0.04 10.16
N CYS A 115 -3.63 0.71 11.28
CA CYS A 115 -3.11 0.05 12.48
C CYS A 115 -4.11 -0.99 13.03
N PHE A 116 -5.41 -0.68 13.04
CA PHE A 116 -6.42 -1.67 13.44
C PHE A 116 -6.48 -2.85 12.46
N GLN A 117 -6.44 -2.62 11.15
CA GLN A 117 -6.40 -3.70 10.16
C GLN A 117 -5.15 -4.56 10.30
N ASN A 118 -3.99 -3.94 10.44
CA ASN A 118 -2.72 -4.64 10.61
C ASN A 118 -2.68 -5.50 11.88
N GLY A 119 -3.19 -4.97 12.99
CA GLY A 119 -3.34 -5.75 14.22
C GLY A 119 -4.31 -6.91 14.08
N PHE A 120 -5.35 -6.75 13.26
CA PHE A 120 -6.26 -7.84 12.92
C PHE A 120 -5.58 -8.90 12.04
N ILE A 121 -4.80 -8.51 11.04
CA ILE A 121 -4.00 -9.42 10.21
C ILE A 121 -3.04 -10.27 11.06
N LEU A 122 -2.39 -9.68 12.06
CA LEU A 122 -1.52 -10.43 12.97
C LEU A 122 -2.28 -11.53 13.75
N ARG A 123 -3.57 -11.30 14.08
CA ARG A 123 -4.41 -12.34 14.68
C ARG A 123 -4.72 -13.47 13.69
N VAL A 124 -4.94 -13.15 12.42
CA VAL A 124 -5.09 -14.15 11.35
C VAL A 124 -3.83 -14.98 11.21
N TYR A 125 -2.65 -14.35 11.26
CA TYR A 125 -1.35 -15.06 11.20
C TYR A 125 -1.16 -16.04 12.36
N ARG A 126 -1.68 -15.74 13.55
CA ARG A 126 -1.68 -16.67 14.70
C ARG A 126 -2.65 -17.85 14.54
N GLY A 127 -3.57 -17.80 13.60
CA GLY A 127 -4.52 -18.88 13.32
C GLY A 127 -5.60 -19.10 14.39
N GLY A 128 -5.73 -18.19 15.35
CA GLY A 128 -6.71 -18.26 16.45
C GLY A 128 -8.12 -17.80 16.07
N GLU A 129 -9.02 -17.82 17.06
CA GLU A 129 -10.36 -17.23 16.91
C GLU A 129 -10.25 -15.72 16.67
N LEU A 130 -10.94 -15.24 15.62
CA LEU A 130 -10.99 -13.83 15.31
C LEU A 130 -12.08 -13.14 16.11
N ASN A 131 -11.69 -12.17 16.90
CA ASN A 131 -12.59 -11.33 17.67
C ASN A 131 -12.04 -9.92 17.81
N PHE A 132 -12.92 -8.95 18.09
CA PHE A 132 -12.55 -7.56 18.31
C PHE A 132 -12.36 -7.23 19.81
N LYS A 133 -12.04 -8.21 20.64
CA LYS A 133 -11.69 -7.98 22.04
C LYS A 133 -10.29 -7.35 22.13
N ASN A 134 -10.07 -6.54 23.18
CA ASN A 134 -8.78 -5.87 23.45
C ASN A 134 -8.28 -5.01 22.27
N LEU A 135 -9.12 -4.06 21.83
CA LEU A 135 -8.83 -3.15 20.72
C LEU A 135 -7.52 -2.37 20.92
N GLY A 136 -7.21 -1.95 22.15
CA GLY A 136 -5.95 -1.24 22.45
C GLY A 136 -4.71 -2.09 22.14
N ARG A 137 -4.72 -3.38 22.51
CA ARG A 137 -3.63 -4.30 22.18
C ARG A 137 -3.54 -4.54 20.67
N MET A 138 -4.69 -4.71 20.02
CA MET A 138 -4.74 -4.87 18.56
C MET A 138 -4.15 -3.66 17.83
N PHE A 139 -4.46 -2.45 18.29
CA PHE A 139 -3.90 -1.21 17.75
C PHE A 139 -2.39 -1.15 17.92
N LEU A 140 -1.89 -1.43 19.13
CA LEU A 140 -0.44 -1.43 19.40
C LEU A 140 0.31 -2.50 18.58
N GLU A 141 -0.24 -3.71 18.48
CA GLU A 141 0.33 -4.76 17.61
C GLU A 141 0.35 -4.31 16.15
N GLY A 142 -0.69 -3.60 15.69
CA GLY A 142 -0.75 -3.02 14.34
C GLY A 142 0.29 -1.94 14.09
N ILE A 143 0.57 -1.07 15.07
CA ILE A 143 1.68 -0.11 14.99
C ILE A 143 3.01 -0.83 14.84
N VAL A 144 3.26 -1.86 15.65
CA VAL A 144 4.50 -2.65 15.56
C VAL A 144 4.66 -3.27 14.18
N TYR A 145 3.58 -3.86 13.62
CA TYR A 145 3.62 -4.43 12.28
C TYR A 145 3.83 -3.38 11.19
N LEU A 146 3.23 -2.20 11.33
CA LEU A 146 3.47 -1.07 10.44
C LEU A 146 4.95 -0.66 10.47
N VAL A 147 5.56 -0.54 11.66
CA VAL A 147 6.98 -0.22 11.80
C VAL A 147 7.86 -1.29 11.13
N ILE A 148 7.57 -2.58 11.34
CA ILE A 148 8.28 -3.68 10.67
C ILE A 148 8.18 -3.52 9.15
N SER A 149 6.98 -3.29 8.63
CA SER A 149 6.73 -3.14 7.19
C SER A 149 7.48 -1.94 6.61
N VAL A 150 7.47 -0.79 7.29
CA VAL A 150 8.21 0.41 6.86
C VAL A 150 9.70 0.12 6.78
N ILE A 151 10.29 -0.53 7.79
CA ILE A 151 11.73 -0.85 7.78
C ILE A 151 12.11 -1.74 6.59
N TYR A 152 11.29 -2.76 6.29
CA TYR A 152 11.55 -3.63 5.15
C TYR A 152 11.33 -2.96 3.79
N LEU A 153 10.42 -1.97 3.71
CA LEU A 153 10.14 -1.22 2.48
C LEU A 153 11.11 -0.05 2.25
N LEU A 154 11.90 0.36 3.27
CA LEU A 154 12.86 1.47 3.15
C LEU A 154 13.81 1.34 1.94
N PRO A 155 14.45 0.18 1.66
CA PRO A 155 15.32 0.06 0.50
C PRO A 155 14.62 0.37 -0.82
N TYR A 156 13.38 -0.11 -0.96
CA TYR A 156 12.55 0.19 -2.13
C TYR A 156 12.22 1.68 -2.23
N THR A 157 11.76 2.31 -1.14
CA THR A 157 11.36 3.71 -1.15
C THR A 157 12.55 4.63 -1.45
N ILE A 158 13.72 4.40 -0.84
CA ILE A 158 14.92 5.18 -1.10
C ILE A 158 15.33 5.10 -2.58
N ILE A 159 15.37 3.89 -3.15
CA ILE A 159 15.77 3.70 -4.54
C ILE A 159 14.74 4.31 -5.51
N SER A 160 13.45 4.14 -5.23
CA SER A 160 12.39 4.72 -6.08
C SER A 160 12.45 6.25 -6.11
N GLU A 161 12.68 6.91 -4.97
CA GLU A 161 12.85 8.37 -4.89
C GLU A 161 14.13 8.83 -5.61
N LEU A 162 15.25 8.11 -5.47
CA LEU A 162 16.48 8.42 -6.19
C LEU A 162 16.31 8.31 -7.71
N VAL A 163 15.51 7.37 -8.18
CA VAL A 163 15.16 7.21 -9.61
C VAL A 163 14.32 8.40 -10.10
N VAL A 164 13.34 8.86 -9.31
CA VAL A 164 12.49 10.00 -9.68
C VAL A 164 13.27 11.32 -9.69
N LEU A 165 14.21 11.50 -8.76
CA LEU A 165 15.00 12.73 -8.62
C LEU A 165 16.21 12.80 -9.58
N GLY A 166 16.58 11.67 -10.20
CA GLY A 166 17.76 11.60 -11.06
C GLY A 166 17.56 12.26 -12.44
N PRO A 167 18.52 13.09 -12.92
CA PRO A 167 18.43 13.78 -14.20
C PRO A 167 18.72 12.90 -15.44
N ILE A 168 18.57 11.59 -15.35
CA ILE A 168 19.24 10.61 -16.23
C ILE A 168 18.25 9.95 -17.20
N TRP A 169 17.44 10.74 -17.89
CA TRP A 169 16.39 10.23 -18.80
C TRP A 169 16.88 9.91 -20.23
N ASN A 170 18.18 10.00 -20.51
CA ASN A 170 18.68 9.94 -21.91
C ASN A 170 19.18 8.59 -22.41
N ASP A 171 19.38 7.58 -21.56
CA ASP A 171 19.86 6.26 -21.97
C ASP A 171 18.79 5.18 -21.76
N ALA A 172 18.40 4.49 -22.85
CA ALA A 172 17.42 3.39 -22.80
C ALA A 172 17.82 2.29 -21.81
N TYR A 173 19.12 2.00 -21.68
CA TYR A 173 19.68 1.04 -20.72
C TYR A 173 19.41 1.49 -19.28
N PHE A 174 19.61 2.77 -18.99
CA PHE A 174 19.36 3.33 -17.67
C PHE A 174 17.87 3.32 -17.32
N ILE A 175 16.98 3.62 -18.27
CA ILE A 175 15.52 3.55 -18.08
C ILE A 175 15.10 2.13 -17.66
N ILE A 176 15.64 1.10 -18.32
CA ILE A 176 15.33 -0.30 -18.00
C ILE A 176 15.78 -0.63 -16.56
N VAL A 177 16.99 -0.25 -16.17
CA VAL A 177 17.51 -0.49 -14.82
C VAL A 177 16.69 0.26 -13.77
N CYS A 178 16.35 1.51 -14.03
CA CYS A 178 15.54 2.34 -13.14
C CYS A 178 14.09 1.84 -13.00
N LEU A 179 13.57 1.15 -14.00
CA LEU A 179 12.24 0.53 -13.92
C LEU A 179 12.29 -0.83 -13.23
N LEU A 180 13.24 -1.68 -13.57
CA LEU A 180 13.31 -3.06 -13.07
C LEU A 180 13.79 -3.13 -11.61
N LEU A 181 14.78 -2.33 -11.23
CA LEU A 181 15.36 -2.39 -9.89
C LEU A 181 14.34 -2.05 -8.79
N PRO A 182 13.54 -0.97 -8.88
CA PRO A 182 12.49 -0.70 -7.89
C PRO A 182 11.44 -1.82 -7.85
N VAL A 183 11.06 -2.39 -8.98
CA VAL A 183 10.08 -3.50 -9.02
C VAL A 183 10.61 -4.74 -8.30
N ILE A 184 11.85 -5.13 -8.57
CA ILE A 184 12.49 -6.28 -7.89
C ILE A 184 12.60 -6.01 -6.39
N LEU A 185 13.05 -4.81 -5.99
CA LEU A 185 13.16 -4.43 -4.58
C LEU A 185 11.79 -4.39 -3.90
N CYS A 186 10.76 -3.89 -4.57
CA CYS A 186 9.40 -3.89 -4.06
C CYS A 186 8.91 -5.31 -3.75
N VAL A 187 9.08 -6.24 -4.70
CA VAL A 187 8.66 -7.64 -4.52
C VAL A 187 9.43 -8.30 -3.37
N VAL A 188 10.75 -8.18 -3.35
CA VAL A 188 11.59 -8.78 -2.29
C VAL A 188 11.26 -8.18 -0.93
N SER A 189 11.18 -6.86 -0.83
CA SER A 189 10.84 -6.16 0.42
C SER A 189 9.45 -6.55 0.94
N THR A 190 8.46 -6.66 0.06
CA THR A 190 7.10 -7.08 0.43
C THR A 190 7.08 -8.52 0.94
N ILE A 191 7.76 -9.44 0.28
CA ILE A 191 7.86 -10.83 0.72
C ILE A 191 8.50 -10.91 2.11
N LEU A 192 9.60 -10.20 2.31
CA LEU A 192 10.29 -10.18 3.61
C LEU A 192 9.41 -9.54 4.70
N ALA A 193 8.75 -8.41 4.42
CA ALA A 193 7.87 -7.72 5.36
C ALA A 193 6.72 -8.61 5.83
N VAL A 194 6.07 -9.34 4.91
CA VAL A 194 4.98 -10.26 5.23
C VAL A 194 5.47 -11.42 6.10
N ASN A 195 6.56 -12.09 5.70
CA ASN A 195 7.12 -13.20 6.48
C ASN A 195 7.62 -12.74 7.86
N ALA A 196 8.21 -11.54 7.96
CA ALA A 196 8.59 -10.91 9.22
C ALA A 196 7.37 -10.65 10.12
N GLY A 197 6.25 -10.20 9.53
CA GLY A 197 4.99 -10.03 10.24
C GLY A 197 4.40 -11.33 10.77
N ILE A 198 4.44 -12.41 9.97
CA ILE A 198 3.99 -13.74 10.41
C ILE A 198 4.85 -14.23 11.56
N ARG A 199 6.17 -14.09 11.46
CA ARG A 199 7.09 -14.49 12.50
C ARG A 199 6.90 -13.67 13.78
N TYR A 200 6.75 -12.34 13.66
CA TYR A 200 6.41 -11.49 14.80
C TYR A 200 5.10 -11.93 15.45
N ALA A 201 4.08 -12.25 14.67
CA ALA A 201 2.80 -12.72 15.19
C ALA A 201 2.95 -13.99 16.03
N LYS A 202 3.77 -14.93 15.59
CA LYS A 202 4.01 -16.22 16.27
C LYS A 202 4.87 -16.08 17.53
N GLU A 203 6.00 -15.38 17.43
CA GLU A 203 6.96 -15.29 18.54
C GLU A 203 6.65 -14.18 19.55
N GLY A 204 5.88 -13.16 19.15
CA GLY A 204 5.52 -12.00 20.00
C GLY A 204 6.69 -11.08 20.30
N ARG A 205 7.88 -11.28 19.75
CA ARG A 205 9.10 -10.50 19.96
C ARG A 205 9.45 -9.70 18.73
N PHE A 206 9.62 -8.37 18.88
CA PHE A 206 9.96 -7.47 17.79
C PHE A 206 11.26 -7.89 17.05
N GLY A 207 12.29 -8.26 17.79
CA GLY A 207 13.58 -8.70 17.23
C GLY A 207 13.49 -9.97 16.36
N ALA A 208 12.48 -10.82 16.57
CA ALA A 208 12.29 -12.02 15.77
C ALA A 208 11.97 -11.67 14.30
N ALA A 209 11.27 -10.58 14.06
CA ALA A 209 10.94 -10.10 12.70
C ALA A 209 12.18 -9.80 11.86
N PHE A 210 13.32 -9.47 12.49
CA PHE A 210 14.53 -9.04 11.78
C PHE A 210 15.59 -10.15 11.61
N GLN A 211 15.25 -11.39 11.90
CA GLN A 211 16.13 -12.54 11.65
C GLN A 211 16.05 -12.97 10.17
N ILE A 212 16.58 -12.12 9.28
CA ILE A 212 16.51 -12.30 7.81
C ILE A 212 17.01 -13.68 7.39
N GLY A 213 18.12 -14.16 7.98
CA GLY A 213 18.65 -15.51 7.69
C GLY A 213 17.61 -16.60 7.88
N LYS A 214 16.83 -16.55 8.97
CA LYS A 214 15.77 -17.53 9.24
C LYS A 214 14.58 -17.38 8.32
N LEU A 215 14.21 -16.14 7.95
CA LEU A 215 13.16 -15.89 6.96
C LEU A 215 13.55 -16.48 5.59
N CYS A 216 14.78 -16.25 5.16
CA CYS A 216 15.30 -16.83 3.92
C CYS A 216 15.41 -18.35 3.96
N SER A 217 15.80 -18.93 5.10
CA SER A 217 15.83 -20.40 5.31
C SER A 217 14.45 -21.02 5.11
N ILE A 218 13.42 -20.47 5.73
CA ILE A 218 12.02 -20.95 5.60
C ILE A 218 11.55 -20.91 4.14
N ILE A 219 11.83 -19.82 3.42
CA ILE A 219 11.49 -19.71 2.00
C ILE A 219 12.29 -20.71 1.17
N SER A 220 13.58 -20.89 1.47
CA SER A 220 14.45 -21.85 0.80
C SER A 220 13.99 -23.29 0.97
N ASN A 221 13.49 -23.66 2.16
CA ASN A 221 12.95 -25.00 2.46
C ASN A 221 11.71 -25.33 1.61
N ILE A 222 10.88 -24.32 1.28
CA ILE A 222 9.76 -24.47 0.34
C ILE A 222 10.29 -24.55 -1.10
N GLY A 223 11.40 -23.85 -1.38
CA GLY A 223 11.96 -23.59 -2.70
C GLY A 223 11.47 -22.23 -3.25
N TRP A 224 12.41 -21.33 -3.58
CA TRP A 224 12.12 -19.97 -4.03
C TRP A 224 11.13 -19.90 -5.19
N LEU A 225 11.33 -20.72 -6.23
CA LEU A 225 10.43 -20.78 -7.39
C LEU A 225 9.03 -21.24 -7.01
N ARG A 226 8.93 -22.23 -6.12
CA ARG A 226 7.64 -22.74 -5.66
C ARG A 226 6.92 -21.73 -4.81
N TYR A 227 7.64 -21.05 -3.90
CA TYR A 227 7.12 -19.98 -3.07
C TYR A 227 6.57 -18.82 -3.91
N LEU A 228 7.38 -18.31 -4.86
CA LEU A 228 6.97 -17.27 -5.81
C LEU A 228 5.79 -17.71 -6.68
N GLY A 229 5.82 -18.95 -7.18
CA GLY A 229 4.72 -19.52 -7.95
C GLY A 229 3.39 -19.51 -7.20
N HIS A 230 3.41 -19.85 -5.90
CA HIS A 230 2.20 -19.81 -5.07
C HIS A 230 1.68 -18.37 -4.91
N ILE A 231 2.56 -17.40 -4.67
CA ILE A 231 2.18 -15.99 -4.51
C ILE A 231 1.63 -15.42 -5.81
N ILE A 232 2.31 -15.67 -6.94
CA ILE A 232 1.89 -15.16 -8.26
C ILE A 232 0.55 -15.76 -8.65
N LEU A 233 0.39 -17.08 -8.53
CA LEU A 233 -0.85 -17.75 -8.90
C LEU A 233 -2.02 -17.29 -8.02
N PHE A 234 -1.78 -17.16 -6.72
CA PHE A 234 -2.77 -16.62 -5.79
C PHE A 234 -3.14 -15.16 -6.14
N GLY A 235 -2.14 -14.32 -6.40
CA GLY A 235 -2.35 -12.94 -6.81
C GLY A 235 -3.16 -12.82 -8.10
N LEU A 236 -2.91 -13.69 -9.09
CA LEU A 236 -3.69 -13.73 -10.33
C LEU A 236 -5.16 -14.12 -10.08
N ILE A 237 -5.42 -15.06 -9.19
CA ILE A 237 -6.79 -15.45 -8.83
C ILE A 237 -7.54 -14.28 -8.17
N ILE A 238 -6.91 -13.60 -7.21
CA ILE A 238 -7.51 -12.44 -6.54
C ILE A 238 -7.74 -11.31 -7.56
N PHE A 239 -6.75 -10.99 -8.37
CA PHE A 239 -6.85 -9.97 -9.41
C PHE A 239 -7.98 -10.26 -10.41
N ALA A 240 -8.12 -11.51 -10.86
CA ALA A 240 -9.22 -11.91 -11.73
C ALA A 240 -10.58 -11.74 -11.05
N ALA A 241 -10.69 -12.10 -9.76
CA ALA A 241 -11.92 -11.91 -8.99
C ALA A 241 -12.28 -10.42 -8.84
N GLU A 242 -11.29 -9.56 -8.54
CA GLU A 242 -11.49 -8.11 -8.45
C GLU A 242 -11.89 -7.50 -9.80
N LEU A 243 -11.27 -7.93 -10.91
CA LEU A 243 -11.66 -7.48 -12.25
C LEU A 243 -13.12 -7.82 -12.57
N VAL A 244 -13.56 -9.05 -12.25
CA VAL A 244 -14.96 -9.46 -12.46
C VAL A 244 -15.91 -8.58 -11.65
N LEU A 245 -15.56 -8.27 -10.40
CA LEU A 245 -16.37 -7.38 -9.57
C LEU A 245 -16.42 -5.96 -10.15
N MET A 246 -15.28 -5.44 -10.63
CA MET A 246 -15.22 -4.09 -11.23
C MET A 246 -16.03 -3.98 -12.53
N MET A 247 -16.23 -5.07 -13.26
CA MET A 247 -17.04 -5.05 -14.49
C MET A 247 -18.55 -4.84 -14.24
N ILE A 248 -19.01 -4.91 -12.98
CA ILE A 248 -20.42 -4.70 -12.63
C ILE A 248 -20.69 -3.17 -12.56
N PRO A 249 -21.46 -2.59 -13.50
CA PRO A 249 -21.72 -1.15 -13.50
C PRO A 249 -22.39 -0.72 -12.20
N PHE A 250 -22.01 0.46 -11.70
CA PHE A 250 -22.51 1.11 -10.48
C PHE A 250 -22.29 0.33 -9.16
N ALA A 251 -22.37 -1.01 -9.17
CA ALA A 251 -22.26 -1.82 -7.96
C ALA A 251 -20.82 -2.30 -7.70
N GLY A 252 -19.94 -2.35 -8.71
CA GLY A 252 -18.63 -2.97 -8.62
C GLY A 252 -17.74 -2.37 -7.53
N GLY A 253 -17.70 -1.05 -7.40
CA GLY A 253 -16.93 -0.40 -6.34
C GLY A 253 -17.45 -0.70 -4.93
N ILE A 254 -18.77 -0.76 -4.75
CA ILE A 254 -19.38 -1.10 -3.46
C ILE A 254 -19.11 -2.57 -3.12
N LEU A 255 -19.29 -3.47 -4.08
CA LEU A 255 -19.00 -4.89 -3.91
C LEU A 255 -17.54 -5.14 -3.58
N LEU A 256 -16.61 -4.41 -4.21
CA LEU A 256 -15.19 -4.46 -3.86
C LEU A 256 -14.98 -4.12 -2.39
N ILE A 257 -15.50 -2.99 -1.88
CA ILE A 257 -15.35 -2.59 -0.48
C ILE A 257 -15.92 -3.66 0.47
N VAL A 258 -17.05 -4.28 0.12
CA VAL A 258 -17.66 -5.33 0.93
C VAL A 258 -16.84 -6.63 0.93
N THR A 259 -16.20 -6.97 -0.20
CA THR A 259 -15.41 -8.20 -0.33
C THR A 259 -13.98 -8.07 0.17
N LEU A 260 -13.45 -6.84 0.26
CA LEU A 260 -12.07 -6.59 0.73
C LEU A 260 -11.70 -7.28 2.06
N PRO A 261 -12.52 -7.24 3.12
CA PRO A 261 -12.19 -7.95 4.35
C PRO A 261 -12.06 -9.46 4.16
N PHE A 262 -12.87 -10.05 3.29
CA PHE A 262 -12.76 -11.46 2.94
C PHE A 262 -11.43 -11.74 2.25
N ILE A 263 -11.09 -10.96 1.23
CA ILE A 263 -9.84 -11.07 0.48
C ILE A 263 -8.64 -10.90 1.43
N MET A 264 -8.67 -9.93 2.32
CA MET A 264 -7.62 -9.65 3.29
C MET A 264 -7.37 -10.83 4.25
N ILE A 265 -8.42 -11.42 4.82
CA ILE A 265 -8.30 -12.57 5.71
C ILE A 265 -7.81 -13.80 4.93
N PHE A 266 -8.36 -14.02 3.75
CA PHE A 266 -8.01 -15.12 2.87
C PHE A 266 -6.53 -15.07 2.48
N GLN A 267 -6.06 -13.92 2.03
CA GLN A 267 -4.66 -13.67 1.70
C GLN A 267 -3.73 -13.86 2.91
N ALA A 268 -4.09 -13.28 4.04
CA ALA A 268 -3.30 -13.40 5.25
C ALA A 268 -3.16 -14.87 5.70
N LYS A 269 -4.26 -15.64 5.67
CA LYS A 269 -4.21 -17.05 6.05
C LYS A 269 -3.45 -17.89 5.02
N PHE A 270 -3.60 -17.62 3.73
CA PHE A 270 -2.84 -18.30 2.69
C PHE A 270 -1.33 -18.15 2.87
N LEU A 271 -0.87 -16.92 3.17
CA LEU A 271 0.55 -16.63 3.41
C LEU A 271 1.05 -17.24 4.72
N ALA A 272 0.21 -17.23 5.78
CA ALA A 272 0.54 -17.88 7.04
C ALA A 272 0.72 -19.41 6.89
N ASN A 273 -0.19 -20.07 6.18
CA ASN A 273 -0.08 -21.53 5.93
C ASN A 273 1.15 -21.86 5.09
N LEU A 274 1.49 -21.00 4.11
CA LEU A 274 2.69 -21.20 3.29
C LEU A 274 3.95 -21.07 4.15
N TYR A 275 4.04 -20.06 5.01
CA TYR A 275 5.13 -19.91 5.97
C TYR A 275 5.23 -21.09 6.92
N GLU A 276 4.11 -21.56 7.51
CA GLU A 276 4.06 -22.71 8.40
C GLU A 276 4.56 -23.99 7.74
N SER A 277 4.26 -24.17 6.46
CA SER A 277 4.75 -25.33 5.72
C SER A 277 6.28 -25.34 5.56
N GLY A 278 6.90 -24.16 5.43
CA GLY A 278 8.35 -24.03 5.36
C GLY A 278 9.03 -24.23 6.70
N GLU A 279 8.41 -23.74 7.78
CA GLU A 279 8.88 -23.93 9.16
C GLU A 279 8.85 -25.41 9.58
N ALA A 280 7.76 -26.11 9.27
CA ALA A 280 7.64 -27.55 9.51
C ALA A 280 8.68 -28.40 8.75
N LEU A 281 9.11 -27.95 7.57
CA LEU A 281 10.19 -28.60 6.82
C LEU A 281 11.56 -28.38 7.46
N GLU A 282 11.79 -27.22 8.09
CA GLU A 282 13.00 -26.94 8.85
C GLU A 282 13.13 -27.86 10.07
N GLU A 283 12.03 -28.07 10.81
CA GLU A 283 12.01 -28.95 11.98
C GLU A 283 12.19 -30.45 11.66
N THR A 284 11.74 -30.85 10.45
CA THR A 284 11.85 -32.25 9.99
C THR A 284 13.15 -32.55 9.25
N ALA A 285 13.93 -31.54 8.88
CA ALA A 285 15.28 -31.74 8.37
C ALA A 285 16.13 -32.35 9.48
N PRO A 286 16.64 -33.60 9.36
CA PRO A 286 17.44 -34.19 10.41
C PRO A 286 18.66 -33.30 10.65
N ALA A 287 19.09 -33.23 11.91
CA ALA A 287 20.38 -32.70 12.33
C ALA A 287 21.52 -33.57 11.73
N ALA A 288 21.58 -33.65 10.43
CA ALA A 288 22.55 -34.35 9.63
C ALA A 288 23.58 -33.36 9.14
N ALA A 289 24.42 -32.93 10.03
CA ALA A 289 25.80 -32.45 9.81
C ALA A 289 26.29 -31.65 11.04
N GLU A 290 26.51 -32.33 12.16
CA GLU A 290 27.59 -31.98 13.07
C GLU A 290 28.69 -33.02 12.98
#